data_fd61309697234a461eb3f223baecad1e
#
_entry.id   fd61309697234a461eb3f223baecad1e
#
_cell.length_a   1.000
_cell.length_b   1.000
_cell.length_c   1.000
_cell.angle_alpha   90.00
_cell.angle_beta   90.00
_cell.angle_gamma   90.00
#
_symmetry.space_group_name_H-M   'P 1'
#
loop_
_entity.id
_entity.type
_entity.pdbx_description
1 polymer ?
#
loop_
_entity_poly.entity_id
_entity_poly.type
_entity_poly.pdbx_seq_one_letter_code
_entity_poly.pdbx_strand_id
1 'polypeptide(L)'
;MSEPSTPPRPTRILVVDLLGGLGDLVMALPVIHALHRRHPEARLRVLTHPPGDVLLRHDPAVTAVVRAERGRERAAVLAELDRWRPDLVVTTTRYDGIADAIEELAPQSVTNLWRSPPPDEPVSARYLRILASEHVIDPHDVDLTPRIVLTDAERVEGEQLIGAEDRPVVLVPAAGMAVKQWPHWRQLATALAGRAFVAGEPEMLDAWRGGPARLLPPLSLRELAAVFAAVGRRGGVVVGGDTGPMRVAAAVGARTVGIFGPTPAVRYGLGPLGVDLQGLPDCPHRLPTSITEQVCWWEAQCPFSPVGPACMADVTPDRVLDLVPVPALR
;
A
#
# COMPACT_ATOMS: atom_id res chain seq x y z
N MET A 1 -43.68 -17.64 -11.10
CA MET A 1 -42.39 -17.39 -10.48
C MET A 1 -41.75 -16.26 -11.26
N SER A 2 -41.76 -15.05 -10.70
CA SER A 2 -41.09 -13.90 -11.33
C SER A 2 -39.59 -14.11 -11.24
N GLU A 3 -38.89 -14.01 -12.37
CA GLU A 3 -37.42 -14.00 -12.38
C GLU A 3 -36.91 -12.88 -11.41
N PRO A 4 -35.90 -13.14 -10.62
CA PRO A 4 -35.29 -12.10 -9.80
C PRO A 4 -34.76 -11.02 -10.75
N SER A 5 -35.36 -9.83 -10.70
CA SER A 5 -34.88 -8.67 -11.47
C SER A 5 -33.45 -8.38 -11.08
N THR A 6 -32.55 -8.48 -12.04
CA THR A 6 -31.15 -8.05 -11.86
C THR A 6 -31.17 -6.61 -11.34
N PRO A 7 -30.50 -6.29 -10.24
CA PRO A 7 -30.48 -4.93 -9.74
C PRO A 7 -29.92 -3.96 -10.80
N PRO A 8 -30.43 -2.74 -10.88
CA PRO A 8 -29.98 -1.79 -11.89
C PRO A 8 -28.49 -1.52 -11.70
N ARG A 9 -27.76 -1.38 -12.81
CA ARG A 9 -26.33 -1.06 -12.78
C ARG A 9 -26.10 0.27 -12.08
N PRO A 10 -25.16 0.35 -11.12
CA PRO A 10 -24.89 1.61 -10.45
C PRO A 10 -24.30 2.63 -11.43
N THR A 11 -24.74 3.87 -11.32
CA THR A 11 -24.23 5.02 -12.09
C THR A 11 -23.30 5.90 -11.24
N ARG A 12 -23.35 5.78 -9.91
CA ARG A 12 -22.56 6.50 -8.94
C ARG A 12 -22.03 5.53 -7.89
N ILE A 13 -20.72 5.35 -7.86
CA ILE A 13 -20.04 4.44 -6.94
C ILE A 13 -19.15 5.24 -5.99
N LEU A 14 -19.32 5.04 -4.69
CA LEU A 14 -18.46 5.61 -3.67
C LEU A 14 -17.60 4.50 -3.05
N VAL A 15 -16.28 4.65 -3.12
CA VAL A 15 -15.33 3.83 -2.37
C VAL A 15 -14.86 4.64 -1.16
N VAL A 16 -14.99 4.07 0.04
CA VAL A 16 -14.59 4.71 1.31
C VAL A 16 -13.41 3.93 1.87
N ASP A 17 -12.23 4.57 1.92
CA ASP A 17 -11.03 4.04 2.57
C ASP A 17 -10.47 5.05 3.56
N LEU A 18 -10.81 4.86 4.84
CA LEU A 18 -10.48 5.74 5.94
C LEU A 18 -9.71 5.01 7.05
N LEU A 19 -9.08 3.86 6.73
CA LEU A 19 -8.22 3.12 7.68
C LEU A 19 -6.99 3.92 8.12
N GLY A 20 -6.65 4.97 7.37
CA GLY A 20 -5.68 5.99 7.77
C GLY A 20 -4.25 5.73 7.33
N GLY A 21 -3.94 4.58 6.76
CA GLY A 21 -2.63 4.25 6.23
C GLY A 21 -2.54 4.45 4.71
N LEU A 22 -1.43 5.02 4.23
CA LEU A 22 -1.14 5.08 2.80
C LEU A 22 -1.16 3.69 2.16
N GLY A 23 -0.67 2.68 2.90
CA GLY A 23 -0.65 1.29 2.45
C GLY A 23 -2.04 0.70 2.27
N ASP A 24 -3.00 1.08 3.10
CA ASP A 24 -4.38 0.59 3.04
C ASP A 24 -5.05 1.05 1.74
N LEU A 25 -4.90 2.33 1.38
CA LEU A 25 -5.38 2.86 0.12
C LEU A 25 -4.78 2.13 -1.08
N VAL A 26 -3.45 1.89 -1.08
CA VAL A 26 -2.81 1.18 -2.20
C VAL A 26 -3.31 -0.27 -2.30
N MET A 27 -3.59 -0.95 -1.17
CA MET A 27 -4.22 -2.27 -1.17
C MET A 27 -5.68 -2.24 -1.66
N ALA A 28 -6.35 -1.10 -1.59
CA ALA A 28 -7.70 -0.91 -2.11
C ALA A 28 -7.74 -0.53 -3.60
N LEU A 29 -6.62 -0.14 -4.24
CA LEU A 29 -6.60 0.20 -5.68
C LEU A 29 -7.15 -0.91 -6.59
N PRO A 30 -6.84 -2.20 -6.38
CA PRO A 30 -7.45 -3.29 -7.15
C PRO A 30 -8.97 -3.30 -7.11
N VAL A 31 -9.58 -2.93 -5.96
CA VAL A 31 -11.04 -2.79 -5.81
C VAL A 31 -11.57 -1.66 -6.68
N ILE A 32 -10.92 -0.48 -6.62
CA ILE A 32 -11.29 0.70 -7.43
C ILE A 32 -11.26 0.36 -8.92
N HIS A 33 -10.19 -0.29 -9.36
CA HIS A 33 -10.03 -0.67 -10.76
C HIS A 33 -11.00 -1.77 -11.20
N ALA A 34 -11.31 -2.75 -10.34
CA ALA A 34 -12.30 -3.78 -10.64
C ALA A 34 -13.72 -3.20 -10.77
N LEU A 35 -14.10 -2.28 -9.88
CA LEU A 35 -15.37 -1.57 -9.95
C LEU A 35 -15.48 -0.76 -11.25
N HIS A 36 -14.43 -0.08 -11.65
CA HIS A 36 -14.41 0.67 -12.92
C HIS A 36 -14.52 -0.26 -14.14
N ARG A 37 -13.80 -1.40 -14.16
CA ARG A 37 -13.93 -2.38 -15.27
C ARG A 37 -15.35 -2.91 -15.38
N ARG A 38 -15.98 -3.21 -14.26
CA ARG A 38 -17.35 -3.74 -14.22
C ARG A 38 -18.39 -2.70 -14.60
N HIS A 39 -18.16 -1.44 -14.22
CA HIS A 39 -19.10 -0.34 -14.39
C HIS A 39 -18.41 0.87 -15.07
N PRO A 40 -17.97 0.74 -16.35
CA PRO A 40 -17.14 1.76 -17.00
C PRO A 40 -17.85 3.10 -17.19
N GLU A 41 -19.19 3.09 -17.24
CA GLU A 41 -20.01 4.31 -17.35
C GLU A 41 -20.35 4.94 -16.00
N ALA A 42 -20.04 4.27 -14.90
CA ALA A 42 -20.31 4.81 -13.57
C ALA A 42 -19.31 5.90 -13.20
N ARG A 43 -19.81 6.94 -12.54
CA ARG A 43 -18.97 7.93 -11.90
C ARG A 43 -18.46 7.36 -10.57
N LEU A 44 -17.15 7.13 -10.45
CA LEU A 44 -16.55 6.59 -9.24
C LEU A 44 -15.83 7.68 -8.46
N ARG A 45 -16.23 7.85 -7.19
CA ARG A 45 -15.54 8.71 -6.23
C ARG A 45 -14.84 7.88 -5.17
N VAL A 46 -13.73 8.40 -4.68
CA VAL A 46 -13.00 7.80 -3.55
C VAL A 46 -12.92 8.81 -2.42
N LEU A 47 -13.40 8.41 -1.25
CA LEU A 47 -13.28 9.16 0.00
C LEU A 47 -12.12 8.59 0.80
N THR A 48 -11.07 9.40 1.03
CA THR A 48 -9.85 8.95 1.71
C THR A 48 -9.15 10.10 2.44
N HIS A 49 -8.12 9.77 3.21
CA HIS A 49 -7.28 10.74 3.92
C HIS A 49 -6.14 11.29 3.07
N PRO A 50 -5.74 12.57 3.27
CA PRO A 50 -4.43 13.04 2.85
C PRO A 50 -3.30 12.29 3.60
N PRO A 51 -2.11 12.07 2.99
CA PRO A 51 -1.71 12.44 1.62
C PRO A 51 -2.08 11.38 0.56
N GLY A 52 -2.78 10.30 0.92
CA GLY A 52 -3.11 9.21 0.00
C GLY A 52 -3.93 9.67 -1.22
N ASP A 53 -4.77 10.68 -1.03
CA ASP A 53 -5.60 11.27 -2.07
C ASP A 53 -4.84 11.67 -3.34
N VAL A 54 -3.57 12.11 -3.20
CA VAL A 54 -2.78 12.54 -4.36
C VAL A 54 -2.38 11.38 -5.26
N LEU A 55 -2.35 10.14 -4.76
CA LEU A 55 -2.03 8.95 -5.57
C LEU A 55 -3.11 8.61 -6.59
N LEU A 56 -4.33 9.07 -6.37
CA LEU A 56 -5.47 8.85 -7.27
C LEU A 56 -5.57 9.92 -8.37
N ARG A 57 -4.68 10.92 -8.37
CA ARG A 57 -4.64 11.91 -9.45
C ARG A 57 -4.28 11.23 -10.76
N HIS A 58 -4.96 11.66 -11.83
CA HIS A 58 -4.78 11.12 -13.18
C HIS A 58 -5.18 9.65 -13.35
N ASP A 59 -5.77 9.02 -12.34
CA ASP A 59 -6.33 7.68 -12.49
C ASP A 59 -7.66 7.77 -13.28
N PRO A 60 -7.74 7.17 -14.47
CA PRO A 60 -8.95 7.25 -15.30
C PRO A 60 -10.15 6.54 -14.66
N ALA A 61 -9.93 5.63 -13.72
CA ALA A 61 -10.99 4.96 -12.97
C ALA A 61 -11.69 5.89 -11.97
N VAL A 62 -11.06 7.02 -11.57
CA VAL A 62 -11.54 7.88 -10.49
C VAL A 62 -12.03 9.21 -11.02
N THR A 63 -13.34 9.45 -10.91
CA THR A 63 -13.95 10.72 -11.35
C THR A 63 -13.63 11.88 -10.39
N ALA A 64 -13.55 11.62 -9.08
CA ALA A 64 -13.20 12.60 -8.07
C ALA A 64 -12.70 11.94 -6.80
N VAL A 65 -11.80 12.64 -6.10
CA VAL A 65 -11.32 12.27 -4.77
C VAL A 65 -11.89 13.24 -3.74
N VAL A 66 -12.49 12.70 -2.70
CA VAL A 66 -13.01 13.46 -1.56
C VAL A 66 -12.08 13.24 -0.37
N ARG A 67 -11.68 14.33 0.27
CA ARG A 67 -10.78 14.30 1.42
C ARG A 67 -11.58 14.28 2.71
N ALA A 68 -11.27 13.35 3.60
CA ALA A 68 -11.74 13.34 4.96
C ALA A 68 -10.66 13.89 5.90
N GLU A 69 -11.04 14.80 6.78
CA GLU A 69 -10.18 15.25 7.87
C GLU A 69 -10.19 14.20 8.99
N ARG A 70 -9.03 13.98 9.64
CA ARG A 70 -8.94 13.06 10.77
C ARG A 70 -9.81 13.55 11.92
N GLY A 71 -10.56 12.62 12.50
CA GLY A 71 -11.56 12.90 13.54
C GLY A 71 -12.91 13.42 13.00
N ARG A 72 -13.08 13.51 11.66
CA ARG A 72 -14.34 13.90 11.00
C ARG A 72 -14.80 12.89 9.96
N GLU A 73 -14.31 11.69 10.02
CA GLU A 73 -14.50 10.64 9.00
C GLU A 73 -15.98 10.33 8.78
N ARG A 74 -16.72 10.08 9.87
CA ARG A 74 -18.15 9.79 9.79
C ARG A 74 -18.94 10.94 9.19
N ALA A 75 -18.62 12.19 9.56
CA ALA A 75 -19.29 13.37 9.01
C ALA A 75 -19.03 13.52 7.50
N ALA A 76 -17.79 13.21 7.03
CA ALA A 76 -17.45 13.22 5.62
C ALA A 76 -18.24 12.17 4.83
N VAL A 77 -18.38 10.96 5.37
CA VAL A 77 -19.19 9.89 4.76
C VAL A 77 -20.66 10.30 4.65
N LEU A 78 -21.26 10.78 5.74
CA LEU A 78 -22.65 11.22 5.76
C LEU A 78 -22.90 12.36 4.76
N ALA A 79 -21.96 13.31 4.64
CA ALA A 79 -22.07 14.41 3.69
C ALA A 79 -22.06 13.92 2.23
N GLU A 80 -21.24 12.91 1.89
CA GLU A 80 -21.23 12.32 0.55
C GLU A 80 -22.49 11.50 0.27
N LEU A 81 -22.99 10.75 1.23
CA LEU A 81 -24.24 10.00 1.10
C LEU A 81 -25.42 10.95 0.83
N ASP A 82 -25.51 12.07 1.53
CA ASP A 82 -26.59 13.05 1.36
C ASP A 82 -26.45 13.83 0.03
N ARG A 83 -25.27 14.40 -0.23
CA ARG A 83 -25.07 15.34 -1.36
C ARG A 83 -24.99 14.62 -2.70
N TRP A 84 -24.24 13.50 -2.74
CA TRP A 84 -23.95 12.82 -3.99
C TRP A 84 -24.87 11.63 -4.25
N ARG A 85 -25.43 11.03 -3.21
CA ARG A 85 -26.38 9.91 -3.27
C ARG A 85 -25.87 8.78 -4.13
N PRO A 86 -24.79 8.10 -3.74
CA PRO A 86 -24.24 6.99 -4.49
C PRO A 86 -25.25 5.84 -4.59
N ASP A 87 -25.25 5.12 -5.72
CA ASP A 87 -26.10 3.95 -5.91
C ASP A 87 -25.45 2.70 -5.27
N LEU A 88 -24.11 2.69 -5.22
CA LEU A 88 -23.29 1.65 -4.58
C LEU A 88 -22.21 2.27 -3.71
N VAL A 89 -22.06 1.77 -2.50
CA VAL A 89 -20.96 2.14 -1.59
C VAL A 89 -20.16 0.91 -1.22
N VAL A 90 -18.84 0.98 -1.39
CA VAL A 90 -17.90 -0.06 -0.97
C VAL A 90 -16.94 0.54 0.05
N THR A 91 -16.79 -0.09 1.21
CA THR A 91 -15.90 0.44 2.25
C THR A 91 -14.98 -0.61 2.86
N THR A 92 -13.72 -0.20 3.12
CA THR A 92 -12.76 -0.91 3.97
C THR A 92 -12.93 -0.53 5.45
N THR A 93 -13.67 0.56 5.73
CA THR A 93 -13.76 1.22 7.04
C THR A 93 -15.01 0.79 7.80
N ARG A 94 -14.83 0.42 9.08
CA ARG A 94 -15.93 -0.11 9.92
C ARG A 94 -16.10 0.58 11.27
N TYR A 95 -15.17 1.43 11.69
CA TYR A 95 -15.25 2.10 12.99
C TYR A 95 -16.24 3.27 12.99
N ASP A 96 -16.54 3.80 14.17
CA ASP A 96 -17.37 4.99 14.40
C ASP A 96 -18.78 4.94 13.78
N GLY A 97 -19.36 3.73 13.66
CA GLY A 97 -20.70 3.57 13.04
C GLY A 97 -20.76 3.94 11.56
N ILE A 98 -19.62 4.02 10.87
CA ILE A 98 -19.55 4.35 9.43
C ILE A 98 -20.21 3.25 8.61
N ALA A 99 -19.94 1.98 8.92
CA ALA A 99 -20.53 0.85 8.21
C ALA A 99 -22.07 0.85 8.36
N ASP A 100 -22.54 1.03 9.58
CA ASP A 100 -23.99 1.04 9.89
C ASP A 100 -24.71 2.18 9.13
N ALA A 101 -24.11 3.37 9.11
CA ALA A 101 -24.67 4.51 8.38
C ALA A 101 -24.70 4.28 6.85
N ILE A 102 -23.69 3.61 6.31
CA ILE A 102 -23.66 3.25 4.89
C ILE A 102 -24.75 2.21 4.57
N GLU A 103 -24.91 1.18 5.42
CA GLU A 103 -25.95 0.15 5.25
C GLU A 103 -27.37 0.71 5.34
N GLU A 104 -27.58 1.72 6.19
CA GLU A 104 -28.88 2.38 6.35
C GLU A 104 -29.23 3.30 5.18
N LEU A 105 -28.25 4.04 4.64
CA LEU A 105 -28.49 5.15 3.74
C LEU A 105 -28.19 4.86 2.27
N ALA A 106 -27.35 3.88 1.96
CA ALA A 106 -27.00 3.53 0.58
C ALA A 106 -27.96 2.46 0.01
N PRO A 107 -28.41 2.61 -1.24
CA PRO A 107 -29.28 1.61 -1.88
C PRO A 107 -28.62 0.23 -1.99
N GLN A 108 -27.32 0.19 -2.24
CA GLN A 108 -26.49 -1.02 -2.24
C GLN A 108 -25.15 -0.71 -1.55
N SER A 109 -24.68 -1.65 -0.72
CA SER A 109 -23.41 -1.48 -0.03
C SER A 109 -22.66 -2.79 0.20
N VAL A 110 -21.32 -2.68 0.28
CA VAL A 110 -20.44 -3.74 0.78
C VAL A 110 -19.55 -3.14 1.87
N THR A 111 -19.85 -3.46 3.12
CA THR A 111 -19.26 -2.80 4.30
C THR A 111 -18.30 -3.69 5.08
N ASN A 112 -18.26 -4.99 4.78
CA ASN A 112 -17.44 -5.95 5.50
C ASN A 112 -16.44 -6.68 4.61
N LEU A 113 -15.48 -5.95 4.07
CA LEU A 113 -14.37 -6.52 3.28
C LEU A 113 -13.37 -7.34 4.14
N TRP A 114 -13.54 -7.36 5.47
CA TRP A 114 -12.71 -8.13 6.40
C TRP A 114 -13.32 -9.46 6.83
N ARG A 115 -14.52 -9.77 6.38
CA ARG A 115 -15.20 -11.02 6.78
C ARG A 115 -14.45 -12.26 6.29
N SER A 116 -14.43 -13.28 7.14
CA SER A 116 -13.84 -14.60 6.86
C SER A 116 -12.44 -14.55 6.27
N PRO A 117 -11.46 -13.93 6.96
CA PRO A 117 -10.12 -13.79 6.43
C PRO A 117 -9.32 -15.08 6.64
N PRO A 118 -9.02 -15.86 5.58
CA PRO A 118 -8.01 -16.91 5.68
C PRO A 118 -6.66 -16.31 6.10
N PRO A 119 -5.85 -17.04 6.89
CA PRO A 119 -4.60 -16.50 7.44
C PRO A 119 -3.55 -16.19 6.36
N ASP A 120 -3.65 -16.81 5.20
CA ASP A 120 -2.70 -16.76 4.08
C ASP A 120 -3.24 -16.01 2.85
N GLU A 121 -4.46 -15.49 2.89
CA GLU A 121 -5.04 -14.75 1.77
C GLU A 121 -4.55 -13.29 1.73
N PRO A 122 -3.99 -12.81 0.61
CA PRO A 122 -3.64 -11.41 0.43
C PRO A 122 -4.84 -10.48 0.64
N VAL A 123 -4.63 -9.32 1.26
CA VAL A 123 -5.71 -8.37 1.61
C VAL A 123 -6.52 -7.95 0.37
N SER A 124 -5.85 -7.58 -0.72
CA SER A 124 -6.53 -7.19 -1.97
C SER A 124 -7.32 -8.35 -2.59
N ALA A 125 -6.79 -9.58 -2.52
CA ALA A 125 -7.48 -10.77 -3.02
C ALA A 125 -8.79 -11.02 -2.26
N ARG A 126 -8.73 -10.89 -0.94
CA ARG A 126 -9.93 -11.00 -0.11
C ARG A 126 -10.98 -9.95 -0.45
N TYR A 127 -10.57 -8.69 -0.63
CA TYR A 127 -11.49 -7.62 -1.00
C TYR A 127 -12.22 -7.96 -2.31
N LEU A 128 -11.48 -8.36 -3.33
CA LEU A 128 -12.04 -8.73 -4.63
C LEU A 128 -12.91 -9.99 -4.56
N ARG A 129 -12.49 -11.01 -3.79
CA ARG A 129 -13.30 -12.22 -3.57
C ARG A 129 -14.66 -11.88 -2.93
N ILE A 130 -14.67 -10.98 -1.94
CA ILE A 130 -15.91 -10.56 -1.30
C ILE A 130 -16.80 -9.80 -2.28
N LEU A 131 -16.26 -8.86 -3.05
CA LEU A 131 -17.03 -8.14 -4.08
C LEU A 131 -17.61 -9.08 -5.13
N ALA A 132 -16.86 -10.09 -5.55
CA ALA A 132 -17.37 -11.10 -6.49
C ALA A 132 -18.48 -11.97 -5.85
N SER A 133 -18.34 -12.35 -4.56
CA SER A 133 -19.39 -13.11 -3.84
C SER A 133 -20.68 -12.31 -3.62
N GLU A 134 -20.56 -10.98 -3.56
CA GLU A 134 -21.71 -10.05 -3.50
C GLU A 134 -22.24 -9.65 -4.88
N HIS A 135 -21.73 -10.25 -5.94
CA HIS A 135 -22.09 -9.95 -7.34
C HIS A 135 -21.91 -8.48 -7.75
N VAL A 136 -21.02 -7.76 -7.06
CA VAL A 136 -20.67 -6.36 -7.36
C VAL A 136 -19.67 -6.26 -8.50
N ILE A 137 -18.82 -7.27 -8.63
CA ILE A 137 -17.89 -7.46 -9.76
C ILE A 137 -18.02 -8.90 -10.29
N ASP A 138 -17.52 -9.15 -11.50
CA ASP A 138 -17.36 -10.49 -12.03
C ASP A 138 -15.96 -11.06 -11.74
N PRO A 139 -15.77 -12.40 -11.71
CA PRO A 139 -14.45 -12.99 -11.61
C PRO A 139 -13.45 -12.53 -12.69
N HIS A 140 -13.94 -12.14 -13.87
CA HIS A 140 -13.11 -11.58 -14.95
C HIS A 140 -12.58 -10.16 -14.65
N ASP A 141 -13.18 -9.45 -13.71
CA ASP A 141 -12.75 -8.13 -13.28
C ASP A 141 -11.60 -8.18 -12.26
N VAL A 142 -11.24 -9.37 -11.78
CA VAL A 142 -10.22 -9.56 -10.76
C VAL A 142 -8.82 -9.38 -11.34
N ASP A 143 -8.13 -8.32 -10.89
CA ASP A 143 -6.71 -8.08 -11.13
C ASP A 143 -6.11 -7.57 -9.80
N LEU A 144 -5.18 -8.33 -9.26
CA LEU A 144 -4.58 -8.04 -7.94
C LEU A 144 -3.51 -6.95 -8.02
N THR A 145 -3.13 -6.50 -9.22
CA THR A 145 -2.04 -5.54 -9.40
C THR A 145 -2.50 -4.12 -9.07
N PRO A 146 -2.03 -3.52 -7.97
CA PRO A 146 -2.29 -2.11 -7.71
C PRO A 146 -1.57 -1.26 -8.76
N ARG A 147 -2.19 -0.18 -9.22
CA ARG A 147 -1.59 0.74 -10.21
C ARG A 147 -1.77 2.18 -9.77
N ILE A 148 -0.68 2.94 -9.85
CA ILE A 148 -0.68 4.39 -9.69
C ILE A 148 -0.29 5.00 -11.03
N VAL A 149 -1.14 5.86 -11.55
CA VAL A 149 -0.92 6.53 -12.84
C VAL A 149 -0.04 7.77 -12.64
N LEU A 150 1.06 7.82 -13.39
CA LEU A 150 1.96 8.96 -13.44
C LEU A 150 1.88 9.62 -14.81
N THR A 151 1.95 10.95 -14.84
CA THR A 151 2.09 11.72 -16.07
C THR A 151 3.51 11.58 -16.65
N ASP A 152 3.69 11.91 -17.93
CA ASP A 152 5.01 11.90 -18.56
C ASP A 152 5.96 12.92 -17.92
N ALA A 153 5.44 14.08 -17.48
CA ALA A 153 6.24 15.06 -16.75
C ALA A 153 6.79 14.51 -15.44
N GLU A 154 5.95 13.85 -14.63
CA GLU A 154 6.39 13.19 -13.39
C GLU A 154 7.40 12.07 -13.66
N ARG A 155 7.23 11.32 -14.76
CA ARG A 155 8.19 10.29 -15.15
C ARG A 155 9.57 10.87 -15.49
N VAL A 156 9.59 11.99 -16.21
CA VAL A 156 10.83 12.71 -16.53
C VAL A 156 11.50 13.25 -15.27
N GLU A 157 10.74 13.83 -14.36
CA GLU A 157 11.25 14.31 -13.08
C GLU A 157 11.88 13.19 -12.23
N GLY A 158 11.22 12.03 -12.14
CA GLY A 158 11.78 10.86 -11.46
C GLY A 158 13.10 10.39 -12.07
N GLU A 159 13.24 10.43 -13.41
CA GLU A 159 14.50 10.11 -14.08
C GLU A 159 15.62 11.13 -13.75
N GLN A 160 15.29 12.42 -13.67
CA GLN A 160 16.26 13.45 -13.31
C GLN A 160 16.77 13.29 -11.88
N LEU A 161 15.88 12.93 -10.94
CA LEU A 161 16.23 12.71 -9.53
C LEU A 161 17.16 11.50 -9.31
N ILE A 162 17.01 10.44 -10.10
CA ILE A 162 17.89 9.27 -10.06
C ILE A 162 19.19 9.51 -10.85
N GLY A 163 19.17 10.41 -11.84
CA GLY A 163 20.32 10.70 -12.69
C GLY A 163 20.67 9.53 -13.62
N ALA A 164 21.95 9.37 -13.95
CA ALA A 164 22.44 8.35 -14.90
C ALA A 164 22.77 6.98 -14.27
N GLU A 165 22.29 6.70 -13.07
CA GLU A 165 22.60 5.48 -12.35
C GLU A 165 22.05 4.25 -13.06
N ASP A 166 22.90 3.24 -13.27
CA ASP A 166 22.50 1.91 -13.77
C ASP A 166 22.03 1.05 -12.62
N ARG A 167 20.85 0.43 -12.76
CA ARG A 167 20.24 -0.43 -11.76
C ARG A 167 20.26 0.19 -10.35
N PRO A 168 19.66 1.37 -10.17
CA PRO A 168 19.70 2.09 -8.89
C PRO A 168 19.03 1.28 -7.79
N VAL A 169 19.57 1.42 -6.57
CA VAL A 169 19.00 0.85 -5.35
C VAL A 169 18.47 1.99 -4.50
N VAL A 170 17.17 1.97 -4.20
CA VAL A 170 16.59 2.95 -3.28
C VAL A 170 16.19 2.27 -1.99
N LEU A 171 16.74 2.74 -0.87
CA LEU A 171 16.42 2.28 0.48
C LEU A 171 15.34 3.17 1.07
N VAL A 172 14.35 2.55 1.70
CA VAL A 172 13.25 3.21 2.43
C VAL A 172 13.29 2.74 3.89
N PRO A 173 14.20 3.29 4.72
CA PRO A 173 14.45 2.77 6.06
C PRO A 173 13.39 3.17 7.08
N ALA A 174 12.57 4.17 6.80
CA ALA A 174 11.55 4.63 7.73
C ALA A 174 10.40 3.63 7.85
N ALA A 175 9.97 3.38 9.09
CA ALA A 175 8.72 2.69 9.39
C ALA A 175 7.95 3.52 10.43
N GLY A 176 6.65 3.68 10.21
CA GLY A 176 5.77 4.44 11.12
C GLY A 176 5.57 3.79 12.49
N MET A 177 6.01 2.55 12.66
CA MET A 177 5.91 1.80 13.91
C MET A 177 7.26 1.20 14.29
N ALA A 178 7.65 1.33 15.56
CA ALA A 178 8.90 0.80 16.08
C ALA A 178 9.03 -0.73 15.86
N VAL A 179 7.92 -1.48 15.95
CA VAL A 179 7.89 -2.93 15.73
C VAL A 179 8.25 -3.34 14.29
N LYS A 180 8.22 -2.43 13.32
CA LYS A 180 8.56 -2.65 11.92
C LYS A 180 9.95 -2.11 11.54
N GLN A 181 10.71 -1.59 12.50
CA GLN A 181 12.05 -1.06 12.25
C GLN A 181 13.06 -2.18 12.03
N TRP A 182 13.70 -2.17 10.86
CA TRP A 182 14.80 -3.09 10.56
C TRP A 182 16.13 -2.52 11.04
N PRO A 183 16.93 -3.27 11.82
CA PRO A 183 18.12 -2.70 12.45
C PRO A 183 19.35 -2.58 11.53
N HIS A 184 19.36 -3.26 10.38
CA HIS A 184 20.58 -3.46 9.57
C HIS A 184 20.71 -2.48 8.39
N TRP A 185 19.94 -1.39 8.34
CA TRP A 185 19.94 -0.46 7.21
C TRP A 185 21.32 0.11 6.87
N ARG A 186 22.10 0.52 7.89
CA ARG A 186 23.43 1.10 7.68
C ARG A 186 24.42 0.06 7.17
N GLN A 187 24.32 -1.17 7.66
CA GLN A 187 25.16 -2.28 7.21
C GLN A 187 24.88 -2.60 5.73
N LEU A 188 23.59 -2.67 5.34
CA LEU A 188 23.21 -2.85 3.95
C LEU A 188 23.74 -1.71 3.06
N ALA A 189 23.54 -0.45 3.46
CA ALA A 189 24.01 0.70 2.69
C ALA A 189 25.51 0.72 2.51
N THR A 190 26.30 0.31 3.54
CA THR A 190 27.76 0.17 3.46
C THR A 190 28.16 -0.90 2.45
N ALA A 191 27.49 -2.06 2.47
CA ALA A 191 27.76 -3.16 1.53
C ALA A 191 27.42 -2.79 0.07
N LEU A 192 26.49 -1.86 -0.14
CA LEU A 192 26.15 -1.34 -1.47
C LEU A 192 27.16 -0.32 -2.03
N ALA A 193 28.20 0.02 -1.28
CA ALA A 193 29.36 0.78 -1.73
C ALA A 193 29.02 2.08 -2.51
N GLY A 194 28.09 2.91 -1.97
CA GLY A 194 27.68 4.19 -2.58
C GLY A 194 26.66 4.11 -3.72
N ARG A 195 26.23 2.90 -4.09
CA ARG A 195 25.19 2.69 -5.13
C ARG A 195 23.76 2.96 -4.61
N ALA A 196 23.59 3.03 -3.29
CA ALA A 196 22.30 3.22 -2.69
C ALA A 196 21.91 4.70 -2.59
N PHE A 197 20.65 4.97 -2.85
CA PHE A 197 19.97 6.18 -2.44
C PHE A 197 19.13 5.88 -1.19
N VAL A 198 18.92 6.89 -0.37
CA VAL A 198 17.97 6.84 0.76
C VAL A 198 16.85 7.82 0.50
N ALA A 199 15.61 7.34 0.58
CA ALA A 199 14.39 8.13 0.50
C ALA A 199 13.69 8.15 1.86
N GLY A 200 13.16 9.31 2.25
CA GLY A 200 12.39 9.46 3.49
C GLY A 200 12.07 10.90 3.84
N GLU A 201 11.45 11.09 5.01
CA GLU A 201 11.15 12.41 5.56
C GLU A 201 12.41 13.14 6.02
N PRO A 202 12.39 14.48 6.10
CA PRO A 202 13.56 15.30 6.42
C PRO A 202 14.33 14.84 7.67
N GLU A 203 13.63 14.57 8.77
CA GLU A 203 14.23 14.17 10.04
C GLU A 203 14.98 12.84 9.93
N MET A 204 14.42 11.90 9.16
CA MET A 204 15.07 10.62 8.88
C MET A 204 16.29 10.82 7.99
N LEU A 205 16.20 11.65 6.96
CA LEU A 205 17.31 11.95 6.07
C LEU A 205 18.46 12.62 6.82
N ASP A 206 18.17 13.52 7.77
CA ASP A 206 19.19 14.15 8.62
C ASP A 206 20.00 13.13 9.41
N ALA A 207 19.35 12.09 9.91
CA ALA A 207 20.05 10.99 10.61
C ALA A 207 20.99 10.18 9.67
N TRP A 208 20.84 10.30 8.36
CA TRP A 208 21.66 9.62 7.36
C TRP A 208 22.79 10.51 6.77
N ARG A 209 22.88 11.78 7.15
CA ARG A 209 23.93 12.68 6.66
C ARG A 209 25.33 12.14 6.96
N GLY A 210 26.21 12.21 5.99
CA GLY A 210 27.56 11.66 6.09
C GLY A 210 27.66 10.13 6.13
N GLY A 211 26.54 9.45 5.88
CA GLY A 211 26.49 8.00 5.80
C GLY A 211 26.93 7.42 4.44
N PRO A 212 26.86 6.10 4.29
CA PRO A 212 27.39 5.39 3.10
C PRO A 212 26.49 5.44 1.86
N ALA A 213 25.35 6.11 1.92
CA ALA A 213 24.39 6.22 0.83
C ALA A 213 24.15 7.67 0.43
N ARG A 214 23.75 7.88 -0.83
CA ARG A 214 23.30 9.18 -1.34
C ARG A 214 21.90 9.49 -0.84
N LEU A 215 21.64 10.72 -0.42
CA LEU A 215 20.30 11.11 0.03
C LEU A 215 19.53 11.70 -1.13
N LEU A 216 18.31 11.23 -1.33
CA LEU A 216 17.35 11.96 -2.15
C LEU A 216 16.89 13.21 -1.40
N PRO A 217 16.53 14.31 -2.08
CA PRO A 217 15.91 15.44 -1.42
C PRO A 217 14.59 15.02 -0.76
N PRO A 218 14.05 15.80 0.18
CA PRO A 218 12.67 15.60 0.62
C PRO A 218 11.72 15.64 -0.58
N LEU A 219 10.92 14.59 -0.75
CA LEU A 219 10.05 14.40 -1.91
C LEU A 219 8.58 14.41 -1.47
N SER A 220 7.73 15.02 -2.27
CA SER A 220 6.30 14.77 -2.19
C SER A 220 5.99 13.31 -2.55
N LEU A 221 4.81 12.83 -2.17
CA LEU A 221 4.42 11.45 -2.46
C LEU A 221 4.37 11.13 -3.97
N ARG A 222 4.06 12.13 -4.82
CA ARG A 222 4.05 11.96 -6.27
C ARG A 222 5.46 11.91 -6.85
N GLU A 223 6.37 12.76 -6.38
CA GLU A 223 7.79 12.72 -6.76
C GLU A 223 8.44 11.40 -6.33
N LEU A 224 8.13 10.91 -5.11
CA LEU A 224 8.60 9.62 -4.63
C LEU A 224 8.10 8.47 -5.53
N ALA A 225 6.83 8.49 -5.93
CA ALA A 225 6.27 7.53 -6.87
C ALA A 225 6.98 7.59 -8.23
N ALA A 226 7.30 8.79 -8.73
CA ALA A 226 8.04 8.99 -9.97
C ALA A 226 9.48 8.47 -9.91
N VAL A 227 10.17 8.69 -8.79
CA VAL A 227 11.50 8.11 -8.50
C VAL A 227 11.43 6.59 -8.53
N PHE A 228 10.47 5.98 -7.84
CA PHE A 228 10.32 4.52 -7.83
C PHE A 228 10.03 3.96 -9.23
N ALA A 229 9.20 4.64 -10.02
CA ALA A 229 8.96 4.26 -11.41
C ALA A 229 10.25 4.34 -12.26
N ALA A 230 11.09 5.36 -12.05
CA ALA A 230 12.38 5.49 -12.72
C ALA A 230 13.33 4.33 -12.32
N VAL A 231 13.36 3.98 -11.03
CA VAL A 231 14.12 2.80 -10.52
C VAL A 231 13.71 1.53 -11.26
N GLY A 232 12.39 1.29 -11.37
CA GLY A 232 11.87 0.10 -12.08
C GLY A 232 12.28 0.06 -13.55
N ARG A 233 12.13 1.17 -14.28
CA ARG A 233 12.52 1.26 -15.71
C ARG A 233 13.99 1.00 -15.94
N ARG A 234 14.86 1.32 -14.99
CA ARG A 234 16.30 1.10 -15.06
C ARG A 234 16.76 -0.27 -14.54
N GLY A 235 15.81 -1.19 -14.28
CA GLY A 235 16.12 -2.51 -13.74
C GLY A 235 16.70 -2.47 -12.33
N GLY A 236 16.47 -1.39 -11.61
CA GLY A 236 16.85 -1.23 -10.21
C GLY A 236 15.87 -1.89 -9.23
N VAL A 237 16.02 -1.59 -7.96
CA VAL A 237 15.20 -2.16 -6.88
C VAL A 237 14.94 -1.16 -5.78
N VAL A 238 13.76 -1.23 -5.19
CA VAL A 238 13.40 -0.49 -3.96
C VAL A 238 13.38 -1.48 -2.80
N VAL A 239 14.09 -1.18 -1.73
CA VAL A 239 14.20 -2.02 -0.53
C VAL A 239 13.59 -1.30 0.65
N GLY A 240 12.68 -1.94 1.37
CA GLY A 240 12.02 -1.35 2.54
C GLY A 240 11.26 -2.36 3.39
N GLY A 241 10.75 -1.89 4.52
CA GLY A 241 9.84 -2.66 5.36
C GLY A 241 8.39 -2.69 4.84
N ASP A 242 7.48 -3.29 5.59
CA ASP A 242 6.03 -3.21 5.33
C ASP A 242 5.52 -1.79 5.63
N THR A 243 5.60 -0.92 4.63
CA THR A 243 5.26 0.50 4.72
C THR A 243 4.50 1.00 3.50
N GLY A 244 3.80 2.12 3.64
CA GLY A 244 3.09 2.76 2.54
C GLY A 244 3.97 3.06 1.31
N PRO A 245 5.14 3.68 1.47
CA PRO A 245 6.06 3.93 0.35
C PRO A 245 6.45 2.69 -0.44
N MET A 246 6.67 1.55 0.22
CA MET A 246 6.99 0.29 -0.49
C MET A 246 5.82 -0.21 -1.34
N ARG A 247 4.59 -0.01 -0.89
CA ARG A 247 3.40 -0.32 -1.70
C ARG A 247 3.25 0.63 -2.88
N VAL A 248 3.61 1.90 -2.70
CA VAL A 248 3.69 2.87 -3.82
C VAL A 248 4.72 2.40 -4.84
N ALA A 249 5.91 1.95 -4.40
CA ALA A 249 6.93 1.41 -5.30
C ALA A 249 6.41 0.23 -6.13
N ALA A 250 5.72 -0.72 -5.49
CA ALA A 250 5.10 -1.84 -6.19
C ALA A 250 4.01 -1.38 -7.18
N ALA A 251 3.17 -0.40 -6.79
CA ALA A 251 2.06 0.08 -7.60
C ALA A 251 2.49 0.93 -8.82
N VAL A 252 3.71 1.45 -8.84
CA VAL A 252 4.29 2.09 -10.03
C VAL A 252 5.16 1.16 -10.87
N GLY A 253 5.19 -0.12 -10.54
CA GLY A 253 5.90 -1.15 -11.31
C GLY A 253 7.40 -1.28 -10.99
N ALA A 254 7.87 -0.77 -9.85
CA ALA A 254 9.23 -1.01 -9.40
C ALA A 254 9.38 -2.44 -8.86
N ARG A 255 10.55 -3.04 -9.09
CA ARG A 255 10.95 -4.25 -8.38
C ARG A 255 11.19 -3.90 -6.92
N THR A 256 10.67 -4.71 -5.99
CA THR A 256 10.78 -4.46 -4.55
C THR A 256 11.44 -5.62 -3.81
N VAL A 257 12.16 -5.30 -2.74
CA VAL A 257 12.55 -6.26 -1.69
C VAL A 257 11.91 -5.79 -0.40
N GLY A 258 10.87 -6.51 0.03
CA GLY A 258 10.09 -6.23 1.23
C GLY A 258 10.66 -6.96 2.45
N ILE A 259 10.86 -6.26 3.56
CA ILE A 259 11.31 -6.83 4.83
C ILE A 259 10.11 -6.88 5.76
N PHE A 260 9.65 -8.08 6.06
CA PHE A 260 8.48 -8.36 6.88
C PHE A 260 8.87 -9.02 8.21
N GLY A 261 8.35 -8.53 9.29
CA GLY A 261 8.54 -9.08 10.62
C GLY A 261 7.21 -9.42 11.29
N PRO A 262 6.59 -8.45 12.01
CA PRO A 262 5.34 -8.69 12.74
C PRO A 262 4.14 -8.93 11.81
N THR A 263 4.13 -8.33 10.64
CA THR A 263 3.10 -8.55 9.61
C THR A 263 3.45 -9.75 8.73
N PRO A 264 2.52 -10.65 8.44
CA PRO A 264 2.78 -11.79 7.56
C PRO A 264 2.87 -11.35 6.09
N ALA A 265 4.00 -11.65 5.44
CA ALA A 265 4.26 -11.32 4.05
C ALA A 265 3.21 -11.94 3.10
N VAL A 266 2.73 -13.15 3.39
CA VAL A 266 1.70 -13.82 2.59
C VAL A 266 0.40 -13.02 2.50
N ARG A 267 0.08 -12.19 3.50
CA ARG A 267 -1.13 -11.34 3.50
C ARG A 267 -0.88 -9.92 3.04
N TYR A 268 0.27 -9.38 3.41
CA TYR A 268 0.63 -7.97 3.23
C TYR A 268 1.78 -7.78 2.25
N GLY A 269 2.10 -8.79 1.45
CA GLY A 269 3.16 -8.73 0.45
C GLY A 269 2.99 -7.63 -0.59
N LEU A 270 4.09 -7.27 -1.23
CA LEU A 270 4.19 -6.13 -2.15
C LEU A 270 3.78 -6.47 -3.60
N GLY A 271 3.48 -7.74 -3.87
CA GLY A 271 3.02 -8.19 -5.19
C GLY A 271 4.08 -8.88 -6.04
N PRO A 272 3.75 -9.23 -7.28
CA PRO A 272 4.50 -10.22 -8.08
C PRO A 272 5.85 -9.73 -8.62
N LEU A 273 6.11 -8.41 -8.62
CA LEU A 273 7.37 -7.84 -9.11
C LEU A 273 8.46 -7.79 -8.04
N GLY A 274 8.18 -8.23 -6.82
CA GLY A 274 9.09 -8.18 -5.70
C GLY A 274 9.32 -9.51 -5.03
N VAL A 275 10.20 -9.49 -4.04
CA VAL A 275 10.44 -10.58 -3.11
C VAL A 275 10.20 -10.07 -1.69
N ASP A 276 9.37 -10.78 -0.94
CA ASP A 276 9.05 -10.46 0.44
C ASP A 276 9.80 -11.40 1.38
N LEU A 277 10.72 -10.86 2.16
CA LEU A 277 11.51 -11.60 3.14
C LEU A 277 10.80 -11.61 4.48
N GLN A 278 10.30 -12.76 4.90
CA GLN A 278 9.70 -12.94 6.22
C GLN A 278 10.77 -13.34 7.23
N GLY A 279 10.92 -12.54 8.28
CA GLY A 279 11.75 -12.90 9.43
C GLY A 279 10.95 -13.69 10.47
N LEU A 280 11.61 -14.66 11.12
CA LEU A 280 11.02 -15.63 12.03
C LEU A 280 9.66 -16.13 11.53
N PRO A 281 9.59 -16.91 10.45
CA PRO A 281 8.33 -17.32 9.84
C PRO A 281 7.40 -18.02 10.83
N ASP A 282 7.96 -18.79 11.76
CA ASP A 282 7.23 -19.57 12.75
C ASP A 282 7.06 -18.84 14.11
N CYS A 283 7.09 -17.50 14.11
CA CYS A 283 6.86 -16.73 15.33
C CYS A 283 5.48 -17.02 15.93
N PRO A 284 5.39 -17.63 17.14
CA PRO A 284 4.11 -18.02 17.76
C PRO A 284 3.25 -16.81 18.19
N HIS A 285 3.85 -15.63 18.26
CA HIS A 285 3.15 -14.40 18.61
C HIS A 285 2.65 -13.64 17.38
N ARG A 286 2.87 -14.14 16.16
CA ARG A 286 2.31 -13.54 14.95
C ARG A 286 0.88 -14.02 14.76
N LEU A 287 -0.04 -13.04 14.77
CA LEU A 287 -1.48 -13.29 14.60
C LEU A 287 -1.93 -12.78 13.22
N PRO A 288 -1.93 -13.61 12.18
CA PRO A 288 -2.15 -13.14 10.80
C PRO A 288 -3.47 -12.40 10.59
N THR A 289 -4.52 -12.76 11.30
CA THR A 289 -5.87 -12.19 11.16
C THR A 289 -6.20 -11.12 12.21
N SER A 290 -5.34 -10.94 13.22
CA SER A 290 -5.51 -10.00 14.34
C SER A 290 -4.19 -9.34 14.69
N ILE A 291 -3.52 -8.74 13.70
CA ILE A 291 -2.15 -8.20 13.87
C ILE A 291 -2.03 -7.16 14.98
N THR A 292 -3.09 -6.41 15.28
CA THR A 292 -3.11 -5.39 16.34
C THR A 292 -3.21 -5.99 17.75
N GLU A 293 -3.52 -7.28 17.86
CA GLU A 293 -3.61 -8.01 19.14
C GLU A 293 -2.30 -8.73 19.50
N GLN A 294 -1.28 -8.66 18.62
CA GLN A 294 0.04 -9.21 18.89
C GLN A 294 0.70 -8.48 20.06
N VAL A 295 1.32 -9.22 20.96
CA VAL A 295 1.96 -8.69 22.19
C VAL A 295 3.02 -7.62 21.92
N CYS A 296 3.69 -7.67 20.74
CA CYS A 296 4.74 -6.72 20.37
C CYS A 296 4.23 -5.52 19.55
N TRP A 297 2.94 -5.50 19.14
CA TRP A 297 2.47 -4.59 18.09
C TRP A 297 2.63 -3.10 18.44
N TRP A 298 2.16 -2.71 19.62
CA TRP A 298 2.09 -1.30 19.99
C TRP A 298 3.38 -0.74 20.57
N GLU A 299 4.09 -1.53 21.36
CA GLU A 299 5.26 -1.08 22.13
C GLU A 299 6.60 -1.64 21.62
N ALA A 300 6.56 -2.45 20.57
CA ALA A 300 7.72 -3.16 20.02
C ALA A 300 8.48 -4.03 21.04
N GLN A 301 7.82 -4.43 22.13
CA GLN A 301 8.38 -5.33 23.13
C GLN A 301 8.31 -6.77 22.63
N CYS A 302 9.45 -7.25 22.14
CA CYS A 302 9.52 -8.61 21.60
C CYS A 302 9.83 -9.63 22.70
N PRO A 303 9.01 -10.69 22.87
CA PRO A 303 9.29 -11.74 23.88
C PRO A 303 10.61 -12.49 23.64
N PHE A 304 11.15 -12.43 22.42
CA PHE A 304 12.39 -13.12 22.05
C PHE A 304 13.63 -12.23 22.07
N SER A 305 13.49 -10.92 22.32
CA SER A 305 14.63 -10.00 22.24
C SER A 305 14.38 -8.72 23.05
N PRO A 306 15.31 -8.34 23.92
CA PRO A 306 15.21 -7.12 24.71
C PRO A 306 15.59 -5.84 23.92
N VAL A 307 16.17 -6.00 22.72
CA VAL A 307 16.71 -4.88 21.93
C VAL A 307 15.87 -4.53 20.70
N GLY A 308 14.68 -5.10 20.59
CA GLY A 308 13.77 -4.83 19.48
C GLY A 308 13.19 -6.09 18.83
N PRO A 309 12.43 -5.97 17.76
CA PRO A 309 11.73 -7.09 17.14
C PRO A 309 12.70 -8.13 16.54
N ALA A 310 12.79 -9.30 17.17
CA ALA A 310 13.65 -10.38 16.70
C ALA A 310 13.34 -10.80 15.26
N CYS A 311 12.07 -10.75 14.84
CA CYS A 311 11.67 -11.07 13.48
C CYS A 311 12.19 -10.05 12.45
N MET A 312 12.37 -8.79 12.82
CA MET A 312 13.02 -7.82 11.94
C MET A 312 14.53 -8.08 11.85
N ALA A 313 15.17 -8.37 12.99
CA ALA A 313 16.61 -8.67 13.02
C ALA A 313 17.00 -9.98 12.35
N ASP A 314 16.09 -10.95 12.25
CA ASP A 314 16.27 -12.24 11.59
C ASP A 314 16.51 -12.13 10.06
N VAL A 315 16.00 -11.08 9.43
CA VAL A 315 16.31 -10.80 8.03
C VAL A 315 17.69 -10.16 7.97
N THR A 316 18.70 -10.93 7.58
CA THR A 316 20.09 -10.43 7.51
C THR A 316 20.34 -9.57 6.27
N PRO A 317 21.34 -8.66 6.29
CA PRO A 317 21.76 -7.89 5.12
C PRO A 317 22.12 -8.76 3.92
N ASP A 318 22.77 -9.89 4.14
CA ASP A 318 23.18 -10.81 3.05
C ASP A 318 21.97 -11.35 2.29
N ARG A 319 20.89 -11.73 3.00
CA ARG A 319 19.62 -12.15 2.35
C ARG A 319 19.03 -11.07 1.48
N VAL A 320 19.20 -9.80 1.84
CA VAL A 320 18.74 -8.66 1.04
C VAL A 320 19.68 -8.42 -0.13
N LEU A 321 21.00 -8.47 0.08
CA LEU A 321 22.02 -8.27 -0.95
C LEU A 321 21.91 -9.28 -2.10
N ASP A 322 21.59 -10.53 -1.80
CA ASP A 322 21.40 -11.60 -2.80
C ASP A 322 20.26 -11.27 -3.80
N LEU A 323 19.36 -10.38 -3.43
CA LEU A 323 18.21 -9.95 -4.23
C LEU A 323 18.45 -8.62 -4.96
N VAL A 324 19.51 -7.91 -4.62
CA VAL A 324 19.85 -6.62 -5.25
C VAL A 324 20.56 -6.87 -6.58
N PRO A 325 20.11 -6.22 -7.68
CA PRO A 325 20.72 -6.40 -8.97
C PRO A 325 22.19 -5.94 -8.99
N VAL A 326 23.05 -6.76 -9.55
CA VAL A 326 24.46 -6.41 -9.79
C VAL A 326 24.52 -5.47 -11.00
N PRO A 327 25.37 -4.41 -10.99
CA PRO A 327 25.58 -3.58 -12.17
C PRO A 327 26.03 -4.43 -13.38
N ALA A 328 25.64 -4.02 -14.56
CA ALA A 328 26.22 -4.61 -15.77
C ALA A 328 27.74 -4.37 -15.76
N LEU A 329 28.51 -5.40 -16.02
CA LEU A 329 29.95 -5.26 -16.27
C LEU A 329 30.11 -4.31 -17.46
N ARG A 330 30.78 -3.18 -17.25
CA ARG A 330 31.12 -2.25 -18.33
C ARG A 330 32.33 -2.74 -19.11
#